data_c64569c26acaf7c3ee1090b65eaa3b9b
#
_entry.id   c64569c26acaf7c3ee1090b65eaa3b9b
#
_cell.length_a   1.000
_cell.length_b   1.000
_cell.length_c   1.000
_cell.angle_alpha   90.00
_cell.angle_beta   90.00
_cell.angle_gamma   90.00
#
_symmetry.space_group_name_H-M   'P 1'
#
loop_
_entity.id
_entity.type
_entity.pdbx_description
1 polymer ?
#
loop_
_entity_poly.entity_id
_entity_poly.type
_entity_poly.pdbx_seq_one_letter_code
_entity_poly.pdbx_strand_id
1 'polypeptide(L)'
;MFPRSRTNDPPGLGAFRALWLAQTISSVGTQLSLIALPLAAILYVHAGAFEIGLLAALETLPYLIVSLPVGVLVDRVDRRRLLIVADLGRAVALGVVPVAFALGVGSFALLCLAAIVVGALSVVFTIAQQAYVPDLLPSDRLIGANQQLEISDSGARVAGPTLGGAVIGVAGALVAIASDGASYLASALTIMLGTPRSASGRESNASFEPGVDELGDSLGDAGWLSAMRSGMQVVARQRILRDLMISTAIFNLASGMVLAQVVLFSTRDLGLGAAEFGLIYGIGNVGFVAGALLVGRLERRLGAGALLLAASTLGAVALGLIGAAGLGLGTAGLLAGRLVGALSGPLFNVPLVSLRQIATRDDLRGRVAATFRFVDWGTAPIGALMSGIIGAAVGLTAVMVLAAGLGVVSTLWIGVGPTRQARVSQPDLADKPERRVRLPLSPKPS
;
A
#
# COMPACT_ATOMS: atom_id res chain seq x y z
N MET A 1 -13.97 11.28 28.65
CA MET A 1 -13.41 11.01 30.00
C MET A 1 -12.22 10.09 29.81
N PHE A 2 -11.00 10.64 29.64
CA PHE A 2 -9.80 9.84 29.42
C PHE A 2 -9.38 9.17 30.73
N PRO A 3 -9.05 7.86 30.74
CA PRO A 3 -8.57 7.22 31.96
C PRO A 3 -7.22 7.85 32.37
N ARG A 4 -7.15 8.35 33.61
CA ARG A 4 -5.93 8.83 34.23
C ARG A 4 -4.83 7.78 34.11
N SER A 5 -3.63 8.16 33.65
CA SER A 5 -2.44 7.34 33.57
C SER A 5 -2.25 6.59 34.90
N ARG A 6 -2.23 5.26 34.84
CA ARG A 6 -1.76 4.42 35.95
C ARG A 6 -0.28 4.74 36.12
N THR A 7 0.12 5.09 37.32
CA THR A 7 1.47 5.53 37.72
C THR A 7 2.61 4.51 37.47
N ASN A 8 2.33 3.40 36.78
CA ASN A 8 3.28 2.33 36.43
C ASN A 8 3.44 2.09 34.92
N ASP A 9 2.87 2.94 34.06
CA ASP A 9 3.10 2.78 32.61
C ASP A 9 4.52 3.28 32.25
N PRO A 10 5.28 2.52 31.43
CA PRO A 10 6.63 2.95 31.00
C PRO A 10 6.55 4.28 30.25
N PRO A 11 7.61 5.09 30.34
CA PRO A 11 7.67 6.38 29.66
C PRO A 11 7.43 6.18 28.14
N GLY A 12 6.59 7.03 27.56
CA GLY A 12 6.25 7.02 26.12
C GLY A 12 5.06 6.14 25.70
N LEU A 13 4.63 5.17 26.51
CA LEU A 13 3.54 4.26 26.15
C LEU A 13 2.19 5.00 25.97
N GLY A 14 1.92 6.02 26.77
CA GLY A 14 0.71 6.85 26.63
C GLY A 14 0.70 7.62 25.30
N ALA A 15 1.84 8.18 24.90
CA ALA A 15 2.01 8.88 23.64
C ALA A 15 1.90 7.93 22.44
N PHE A 16 2.46 6.73 22.53
CA PHE A 16 2.28 5.70 21.49
C PHE A 16 0.82 5.26 21.36
N ARG A 17 0.10 5.05 22.47
CA ARG A 17 -1.34 4.73 22.44
C ARG A 17 -2.16 5.83 21.76
N ALA A 18 -1.83 7.09 21.99
CA ALA A 18 -2.48 8.21 21.31
C ALA A 18 -2.20 8.18 19.80
N LEU A 19 -0.95 7.96 19.39
CA LEU A 19 -0.58 7.82 17.98
C LEU A 19 -1.27 6.62 17.33
N TRP A 20 -1.28 5.47 18.00
CA TRP A 20 -1.95 4.26 17.53
C TRP A 20 -3.46 4.46 17.35
N LEU A 21 -4.13 5.11 18.32
CA LEU A 21 -5.55 5.43 18.23
C LEU A 21 -5.84 6.42 17.08
N ALA A 22 -5.02 7.45 16.95
CA ALA A 22 -5.10 8.43 15.87
C ALA A 22 -5.02 7.75 14.50
N GLN A 23 -4.00 6.91 14.30
CA GLN A 23 -3.85 6.15 13.06
C GLN A 23 -5.02 5.19 12.81
N THR A 24 -5.48 4.48 13.84
CA THR A 24 -6.61 3.54 13.69
C THR A 24 -7.87 4.27 13.20
N ILE A 25 -8.16 5.44 13.76
CA ILE A 25 -9.29 6.27 13.35
C ILE A 25 -9.12 6.73 11.90
N SER A 26 -7.96 7.27 11.55
CA SER A 26 -7.71 7.78 10.20
C SER A 26 -7.62 6.66 9.15
N SER A 27 -7.10 5.48 9.50
CA SER A 27 -7.07 4.34 8.58
C SER A 27 -8.48 3.86 8.21
N VAL A 28 -9.42 3.85 9.16
CA VAL A 28 -10.82 3.52 8.87
C VAL A 28 -11.44 4.57 7.96
N GLY A 29 -11.23 5.87 8.26
CA GLY A 29 -11.71 6.97 7.41
C GLY A 29 -11.20 6.87 5.98
N THR A 30 -9.90 6.64 5.80
CA THR A 30 -9.27 6.49 4.48
C THR A 30 -9.95 5.40 3.63
N GLN A 31 -10.38 4.28 4.26
CA GLN A 31 -11.09 3.23 3.52
C GLN A 31 -12.48 3.68 3.03
N LEU A 32 -13.11 4.66 3.69
CA LEU A 32 -14.35 5.26 3.22
C LEU A 32 -14.10 6.07 1.94
N SER A 33 -13.09 6.94 1.95
CA SER A 33 -12.74 7.79 0.80
C SER A 33 -12.28 7.00 -0.42
N LEU A 34 -11.66 5.84 -0.23
CA LEU A 34 -11.26 4.93 -1.32
C LEU A 34 -12.43 4.56 -2.24
N ILE A 35 -13.64 4.46 -1.67
CA ILE A 35 -14.87 4.18 -2.42
C ILE A 35 -15.62 5.49 -2.73
N ALA A 36 -15.67 6.41 -1.76
CA ALA A 36 -16.49 7.60 -1.83
C ALA A 36 -15.98 8.61 -2.86
N LEU A 37 -14.66 8.77 -3.03
CA LEU A 37 -14.09 9.75 -3.96
C LEU A 37 -14.41 9.40 -5.43
N PRO A 38 -14.10 8.17 -5.93
CA PRO A 38 -14.48 7.78 -7.28
C PRO A 38 -16.01 7.75 -7.46
N LEU A 39 -16.76 7.34 -6.43
CA LEU A 39 -18.23 7.34 -6.53
C LEU A 39 -18.82 8.75 -6.59
N ALA A 40 -18.26 9.71 -5.85
CA ALA A 40 -18.64 11.12 -5.96
C ALA A 40 -18.35 11.66 -7.36
N ALA A 41 -17.21 11.31 -7.95
CA ALA A 41 -16.90 11.67 -9.35
C ALA A 41 -17.92 11.09 -10.33
N ILE A 42 -18.33 9.83 -10.15
CA ILE A 42 -19.34 9.18 -11.00
C ILE A 42 -20.72 9.82 -10.86
N LEU A 43 -21.17 10.06 -9.62
CA LEU A 43 -22.55 10.47 -9.34
C LEU A 43 -22.80 11.97 -9.56
N TYR A 44 -21.83 12.83 -9.19
CA TYR A 44 -22.04 14.27 -9.19
C TYR A 44 -21.44 15.00 -10.39
N VAL A 45 -20.38 14.46 -10.99
CA VAL A 45 -19.74 15.07 -12.18
C VAL A 45 -19.76 14.15 -13.41
N HIS A 46 -20.48 13.03 -13.33
CA HIS A 46 -20.64 12.05 -14.41
C HIS A 46 -19.33 11.57 -15.02
N ALA A 47 -18.30 11.41 -14.19
CA ALA A 47 -16.96 10.98 -14.59
C ALA A 47 -17.01 9.64 -15.34
N GLY A 48 -16.30 9.58 -16.46
CA GLY A 48 -16.10 8.36 -17.24
C GLY A 48 -14.85 7.58 -16.81
N ALA A 49 -14.49 6.58 -17.62
CA ALA A 49 -13.33 5.73 -17.32
C ALA A 49 -12.02 6.51 -17.30
N PHE A 50 -11.86 7.48 -18.22
CA PHE A 50 -10.64 8.30 -18.26
C PHE A 50 -10.48 9.15 -17.01
N GLU A 51 -11.55 9.85 -16.60
CA GLU A 51 -11.55 10.69 -15.40
C GLU A 51 -11.28 9.88 -14.13
N ILE A 52 -11.88 8.70 -14.00
CA ILE A 52 -11.65 7.82 -12.84
C ILE A 52 -10.21 7.29 -12.82
N GLY A 53 -9.67 6.90 -13.98
CA GLY A 53 -8.25 6.51 -14.10
C GLY A 53 -7.30 7.64 -13.77
N LEU A 54 -7.60 8.87 -14.20
CA LEU A 54 -6.83 10.07 -13.87
C LEU A 54 -6.90 10.39 -12.37
N LEU A 55 -8.09 10.32 -11.76
CA LEU A 55 -8.28 10.56 -10.33
C LEU A 55 -7.43 9.59 -9.49
N ALA A 56 -7.48 8.29 -9.79
CA ALA A 56 -6.70 7.26 -9.11
C ALA A 56 -5.18 7.44 -9.31
N ALA A 57 -4.77 7.85 -10.51
CA ALA A 57 -3.37 8.17 -10.78
C ALA A 57 -2.87 9.36 -9.97
N LEU A 58 -3.67 10.43 -9.88
CA LEU A 58 -3.34 11.65 -9.12
C LEU A 58 -3.29 11.41 -7.61
N GLU A 59 -4.08 10.47 -7.09
CA GLU A 59 -4.04 10.05 -5.69
C GLU A 59 -2.73 9.31 -5.35
N THR A 60 -2.24 8.48 -6.28
CA THR A 60 -1.07 7.62 -6.06
C THR A 60 0.26 8.24 -6.53
N LEU A 61 0.24 9.15 -7.48
CA LEU A 61 1.42 9.82 -8.03
C LEU A 61 2.30 10.51 -6.96
N PRO A 62 1.74 11.17 -5.92
CA PRO A 62 2.54 11.76 -4.86
C PRO A 62 3.48 10.78 -4.15
N TYR A 63 3.12 9.49 -4.03
CA TYR A 63 3.98 8.48 -3.44
C TYR A 63 5.30 8.33 -4.20
N LEU A 64 5.29 8.52 -5.51
CA LEU A 64 6.48 8.46 -6.35
C LEU A 64 7.34 9.73 -6.25
N ILE A 65 6.69 10.91 -6.26
CA ILE A 65 7.38 12.19 -6.39
C ILE A 65 7.79 12.76 -5.02
N VAL A 66 6.88 12.66 -4.02
CA VAL A 66 6.99 13.38 -2.74
C VAL A 66 7.76 12.57 -1.69
N SER A 67 7.85 11.24 -1.83
CA SER A 67 8.48 10.38 -0.81
C SER A 67 9.95 10.73 -0.52
N LEU A 68 10.71 11.08 -1.54
CA LEU A 68 12.14 11.41 -1.40
C LEU A 68 12.36 12.75 -0.69
N PRO A 69 11.78 13.90 -1.14
CA PRO A 69 11.97 15.17 -0.45
C PRO A 69 11.38 15.16 0.97
N VAL A 70 10.32 14.38 1.21
CA VAL A 70 9.73 14.26 2.55
C VAL A 70 10.65 13.53 3.52
N GLY A 71 11.42 12.54 3.08
CA GLY A 71 12.45 11.90 3.93
C GLY A 71 13.38 12.94 4.56
N VAL A 72 13.95 13.82 3.72
CA VAL A 72 14.83 14.92 4.18
C VAL A 72 14.09 15.93 5.07
N LEU A 73 12.82 16.19 4.78
CA LEU A 73 12.01 17.12 5.57
C LEU A 73 11.75 16.57 6.99
N VAL A 74 11.45 15.27 7.11
CA VAL A 74 11.16 14.59 8.39
C VAL A 74 12.37 14.60 9.32
N ASP A 75 13.59 14.58 8.77
CA ASP A 75 14.82 14.66 9.58
C ASP A 75 15.10 16.06 10.11
N ARG A 76 14.56 17.11 9.46
CA ARG A 76 14.81 18.52 9.82
C ARG A 76 13.69 19.19 10.62
N VAL A 77 12.49 18.61 10.60
CA VAL A 77 11.30 19.22 11.20
C VAL A 77 10.77 18.33 12.32
N ASP A 78 10.16 18.95 13.34
CA ASP A 78 9.46 18.22 14.42
C ASP A 78 8.43 17.24 13.84
N ARG A 79 8.69 15.95 14.02
CA ARG A 79 7.89 14.84 13.47
C ARG A 79 6.44 14.92 13.93
N ARG A 80 6.20 15.31 15.19
CA ARG A 80 4.85 15.51 15.72
C ARG A 80 4.11 16.62 15.00
N ARG A 81 4.77 17.75 14.70
CA ARG A 81 4.17 18.84 13.94
C ARG A 81 3.81 18.40 12.52
N LEU A 82 4.70 17.64 11.88
CA LEU A 82 4.42 17.10 10.54
C LEU A 82 3.19 16.20 10.53
N LEU A 83 3.02 15.32 11.52
CA LEU A 83 1.83 14.47 11.64
C LEU A 83 0.55 15.31 11.78
N ILE A 84 0.56 16.31 12.66
CA ILE A 84 -0.61 17.19 12.89
C ILE A 84 -0.94 18.00 11.63
N VAL A 85 0.06 18.61 11.00
CA VAL A 85 -0.14 19.43 9.78
C VAL A 85 -0.64 18.57 8.62
N ALA A 86 -0.11 17.37 8.46
CA ALA A 86 -0.57 16.43 7.44
C ALA A 86 -2.04 16.05 7.65
N ASP A 87 -2.45 15.74 8.87
CA ASP A 87 -3.84 15.39 9.18
C ASP A 87 -4.79 16.59 9.00
N LEU A 88 -4.41 17.77 9.48
CA LEU A 88 -5.22 18.98 9.29
C LEU A 88 -5.36 19.33 7.80
N GLY A 89 -4.29 19.23 7.03
CA GLY A 89 -4.33 19.47 5.59
C GLY A 89 -5.25 18.49 4.85
N ARG A 90 -5.19 17.18 5.21
CA ARG A 90 -6.09 16.16 4.65
C ARG A 90 -7.55 16.43 5.06
N ALA A 91 -7.78 16.78 6.32
CA ALA A 91 -9.11 17.14 6.82
C ALA A 91 -9.71 18.32 6.04
N VAL A 92 -8.93 19.37 5.81
CA VAL A 92 -9.36 20.54 5.02
C VAL A 92 -9.61 20.15 3.56
N ALA A 93 -8.69 19.41 2.93
CA ALA A 93 -8.82 19.01 1.54
C ALA A 93 -10.08 18.18 1.28
N LEU A 94 -10.40 17.21 2.16
CA LEU A 94 -11.63 16.44 2.05
C LEU A 94 -12.86 17.20 2.53
N GLY A 95 -12.75 18.07 3.54
CA GLY A 95 -13.86 18.86 4.05
C GLY A 95 -14.38 19.89 3.05
N VAL A 96 -13.50 20.45 2.21
CA VAL A 96 -13.89 21.40 1.16
C VAL A 96 -14.75 20.73 0.09
N VAL A 97 -14.56 19.44 -0.21
CA VAL A 97 -15.29 18.73 -1.28
C VAL A 97 -16.81 18.75 -1.03
N PRO A 98 -17.35 18.20 0.08
CA PRO A 98 -18.80 18.19 0.28
C PRO A 98 -19.40 19.60 0.38
N VAL A 99 -18.66 20.56 0.95
CA VAL A 99 -19.11 21.96 1.02
C VAL A 99 -19.24 22.57 -0.38
N ALA A 100 -18.24 22.38 -1.24
CA ALA A 100 -18.28 22.89 -2.61
C ALA A 100 -19.44 22.29 -3.44
N PHE A 101 -19.68 20.98 -3.29
CA PHE A 101 -20.81 20.34 -3.95
C PHE A 101 -22.16 20.83 -3.40
N ALA A 102 -22.27 21.04 -2.11
CA ALA A 102 -23.48 21.61 -1.50
C ALA A 102 -23.76 23.05 -1.97
N LEU A 103 -22.72 23.83 -2.26
CA LEU A 103 -22.81 25.18 -2.80
C LEU A 103 -23.00 25.23 -4.34
N GLY A 104 -23.01 24.08 -5.01
CA GLY A 104 -23.15 24.00 -6.47
C GLY A 104 -21.89 24.38 -7.27
N VAL A 105 -20.74 24.54 -6.61
CA VAL A 105 -19.44 24.84 -7.25
C VAL A 105 -18.50 23.64 -7.31
N GLY A 106 -19.01 22.44 -6.96
CA GLY A 106 -18.27 21.17 -7.05
C GLY A 106 -17.88 20.86 -8.50
N SER A 107 -16.65 20.39 -8.69
CA SER A 107 -16.12 20.07 -10.02
C SER A 107 -15.15 18.88 -9.96
N PHE A 108 -14.91 18.26 -11.13
CA PHE A 108 -13.90 17.20 -11.23
C PHE A 108 -12.49 17.70 -10.88
N ALA A 109 -12.15 18.94 -11.26
CA ALA A 109 -10.86 19.53 -10.91
C ALA A 109 -10.67 19.66 -9.38
N LEU A 110 -11.72 19.95 -8.64
CA LEU A 110 -11.67 19.98 -7.17
C LEU A 110 -11.41 18.58 -6.59
N LEU A 111 -12.05 17.55 -7.12
CA LEU A 111 -11.78 16.15 -6.70
C LEU A 111 -10.32 15.76 -6.98
N CYS A 112 -9.79 16.11 -8.15
CA CYS A 112 -8.39 15.88 -8.50
C CYS A 112 -7.43 16.62 -7.57
N LEU A 113 -7.72 17.89 -7.25
CA LEU A 113 -6.91 18.66 -6.31
C LEU A 113 -6.92 18.05 -4.91
N ALA A 114 -8.09 17.65 -4.43
CA ALA A 114 -8.23 16.95 -3.15
C ALA A 114 -7.44 15.64 -3.13
N ALA A 115 -7.52 14.82 -4.20
CA ALA A 115 -6.78 13.57 -4.32
C ALA A 115 -5.25 13.77 -4.27
N ILE A 116 -4.71 14.76 -5.01
CA ILE A 116 -3.29 15.10 -4.99
C ILE A 116 -2.84 15.55 -3.59
N VAL A 117 -3.60 16.46 -2.96
CA VAL A 117 -3.25 17.00 -1.64
C VAL A 117 -3.31 15.89 -0.58
N VAL A 118 -4.38 15.08 -0.57
CA VAL A 118 -4.53 13.95 0.35
C VAL A 118 -3.42 12.93 0.13
N GLY A 119 -3.12 12.58 -1.11
CA GLY A 119 -2.03 11.67 -1.46
C GLY A 119 -0.67 12.19 -0.97
N ALA A 120 -0.33 13.45 -1.26
CA ALA A 120 0.93 14.06 -0.83
C ALA A 120 1.08 14.11 0.70
N LEU A 121 0.03 14.54 1.40
CA LEU A 121 0.05 14.62 2.86
C LEU A 121 0.02 13.23 3.53
N SER A 122 -0.55 12.22 2.87
CA SER A 122 -0.49 10.84 3.33
C SER A 122 0.93 10.26 3.27
N VAL A 123 1.73 10.64 2.27
CA VAL A 123 3.16 10.31 2.22
C VAL A 123 3.90 10.98 3.39
N VAL A 124 3.66 12.27 3.63
CA VAL A 124 4.26 13.00 4.77
C VAL A 124 3.92 12.32 6.08
N PHE A 125 2.64 12.00 6.31
CA PHE A 125 2.19 11.34 7.53
C PHE A 125 2.87 9.98 7.71
N THR A 126 2.89 9.15 6.68
CA THR A 126 3.44 7.79 6.75
C THR A 126 4.94 7.80 7.10
N ILE A 127 5.73 8.66 6.44
CA ILE A 127 7.18 8.75 6.70
C ILE A 127 7.44 9.35 8.08
N ALA A 128 6.73 10.43 8.44
CA ALA A 128 6.86 11.04 9.76
C ALA A 128 6.48 10.08 10.89
N GLN A 129 5.44 9.26 10.71
CA GLN A 129 5.02 8.26 11.68
C GLN A 129 6.06 7.16 11.87
N GLN A 130 6.62 6.61 10.78
CA GLN A 130 7.67 5.60 10.85
C GLN A 130 8.90 6.11 11.61
N ALA A 131 9.24 7.39 11.44
CA ALA A 131 10.33 8.03 12.16
C ALA A 131 9.97 8.38 13.62
N TYR A 132 8.69 8.66 13.92
CA TYR A 132 8.26 9.10 15.25
C TYR A 132 8.06 7.94 16.25
N VAL A 133 7.69 6.74 15.80
CA VAL A 133 7.48 5.58 16.69
C VAL A 133 8.74 5.24 17.51
N PRO A 134 9.96 5.20 16.94
CA PRO A 134 11.20 5.00 17.71
C PRO A 134 11.51 6.11 18.72
N ASP A 135 11.04 7.35 18.48
CA ASP A 135 11.20 8.44 19.45
C ASP A 135 10.33 8.26 20.71
N LEU A 136 9.23 7.51 20.58
CA LEU A 136 8.27 7.30 21.66
C LEU A 136 8.60 6.08 22.52
N LEU A 137 9.21 5.05 21.95
CA LEU A 137 9.36 3.75 22.60
C LEU A 137 10.81 3.25 22.53
N PRO A 138 11.27 2.54 23.59
CA PRO A 138 12.55 1.87 23.56
C PRO A 138 12.58 0.71 22.56
N SER A 139 13.77 0.32 22.09
CA SER A 139 14.00 -0.62 21.00
C SER A 139 13.37 -2.01 21.22
N ASP A 140 13.31 -2.49 22.45
CA ASP A 140 12.71 -3.78 22.82
C ASP A 140 11.18 -3.83 22.59
N ARG A 141 10.52 -2.66 22.47
CA ARG A 141 9.06 -2.53 22.25
C ARG A 141 8.66 -2.22 20.84
N LEU A 142 9.59 -1.84 19.96
CA LEU A 142 9.30 -1.42 18.60
C LEU A 142 8.58 -2.52 17.76
N ILE A 143 8.99 -3.78 17.95
CA ILE A 143 8.36 -4.90 17.24
C ILE A 143 6.88 -5.00 17.61
N GLY A 144 6.56 -4.96 18.92
CA GLY A 144 5.17 -5.02 19.39
C GLY A 144 4.34 -3.81 18.95
N ALA A 145 4.94 -2.62 18.96
CA ALA A 145 4.31 -1.39 18.49
C ALA A 145 3.97 -1.46 16.99
N ASN A 146 4.90 -1.85 16.16
CA ASN A 146 4.68 -2.01 14.72
C ASN A 146 3.63 -3.10 14.42
N GLN A 147 3.61 -4.20 15.19
CA GLN A 147 2.56 -5.21 15.08
C GLN A 147 1.17 -4.65 15.39
N GLN A 148 1.03 -3.82 16.43
CA GLN A 148 -0.26 -3.19 16.76
C GLN A 148 -0.74 -2.25 15.66
N LEU A 149 0.16 -1.43 15.09
CA LEU A 149 -0.14 -0.55 13.98
C LEU A 149 -0.61 -1.36 12.75
N GLU A 150 0.10 -2.43 12.39
CA GLU A 150 -0.22 -3.30 11.25
C GLU A 150 -1.54 -4.05 11.45
N ILE A 151 -1.83 -4.55 12.67
CA ILE A 151 -3.10 -5.20 12.98
C ILE A 151 -4.27 -4.22 12.80
N SER A 152 -4.12 -2.97 13.26
CA SER A 152 -5.16 -1.96 13.11
C SER A 152 -5.39 -1.57 11.65
N ASP A 153 -4.32 -1.40 10.88
CA ASP A 153 -4.41 -1.11 9.45
C ASP A 153 -5.05 -2.27 8.67
N SER A 154 -4.66 -3.51 8.99
CA SER A 154 -5.29 -4.72 8.42
C SER A 154 -6.77 -4.81 8.79
N GLY A 155 -7.13 -4.49 10.05
CA GLY A 155 -8.52 -4.43 10.50
C GLY A 155 -9.32 -3.37 9.74
N ALA A 156 -8.76 -2.18 9.54
CA ALA A 156 -9.37 -1.13 8.75
C ALA A 156 -9.57 -1.53 7.28
N ARG A 157 -8.61 -2.21 6.66
CA ARG A 157 -8.73 -2.75 5.29
C ARG A 157 -9.85 -3.79 5.15
N VAL A 158 -10.10 -4.59 6.18
CA VAL A 158 -11.17 -5.62 6.16
C VAL A 158 -12.53 -4.99 6.43
N ALA A 159 -12.66 -4.21 7.50
CA ALA A 159 -13.94 -3.65 7.93
C ALA A 159 -14.31 -2.36 7.17
N GLY A 160 -13.30 -1.57 6.75
CA GLY A 160 -13.49 -0.24 6.18
C GLY A 160 -14.35 -0.20 4.92
N PRO A 161 -14.13 -1.05 3.91
CA PRO A 161 -14.97 -1.05 2.71
C PRO A 161 -16.44 -1.35 3.01
N THR A 162 -16.73 -2.28 3.93
CA THR A 162 -18.11 -2.58 4.36
C THR A 162 -18.73 -1.37 5.06
N LEU A 163 -18.01 -0.75 6.01
CA LEU A 163 -18.46 0.45 6.69
C LEU A 163 -18.64 1.61 5.69
N GLY A 164 -17.69 1.79 4.79
CA GLY A 164 -17.75 2.81 3.75
C GLY A 164 -18.95 2.64 2.84
N GLY A 165 -19.16 1.43 2.33
CA GLY A 165 -20.33 1.09 1.52
C GLY A 165 -21.65 1.33 2.26
N ALA A 166 -21.74 0.97 3.55
CA ALA A 166 -22.92 1.22 4.38
C ALA A 166 -23.18 2.72 4.57
N VAL A 167 -22.15 3.50 4.93
CA VAL A 167 -22.26 4.96 5.09
C VAL A 167 -22.67 5.61 3.77
N ILE A 168 -22.08 5.22 2.65
CA ILE A 168 -22.42 5.74 1.32
C ILE A 168 -23.86 5.36 0.95
N GLY A 169 -24.28 4.12 1.23
CA GLY A 169 -25.62 3.63 0.93
C GLY A 169 -26.73 4.37 1.70
N VAL A 170 -26.45 4.78 2.93
CA VAL A 170 -27.43 5.49 3.80
C VAL A 170 -27.36 7.00 3.65
N ALA A 171 -26.13 7.55 3.61
CA ALA A 171 -25.90 9.00 3.72
C ALA A 171 -25.27 9.64 2.47
N GLY A 172 -24.85 8.82 1.50
CA GLY A 172 -24.26 9.28 0.25
C GLY A 172 -22.72 9.47 0.29
N ALA A 173 -22.13 9.59 -0.89
CA ALA A 173 -20.67 9.64 -1.05
C ALA A 173 -20.05 10.91 -0.41
N LEU A 174 -20.73 12.06 -0.48
CA LEU A 174 -20.22 13.31 0.11
C LEU A 174 -20.13 13.24 1.63
N VAL A 175 -21.08 12.58 2.29
CA VAL A 175 -21.04 12.37 3.75
C VAL A 175 -19.91 11.42 4.12
N ALA A 176 -19.66 10.40 3.31
CA ALA A 176 -18.52 9.51 3.55
C ALA A 176 -17.17 10.23 3.42
N ILE A 177 -17.02 11.13 2.42
CA ILE A 177 -15.85 12.01 2.28
C ILE A 177 -15.71 12.95 3.49
N ALA A 178 -16.82 13.56 3.94
CA ALA A 178 -16.82 14.39 5.13
C ALA A 178 -16.42 13.61 6.40
N SER A 179 -16.89 12.37 6.51
CA SER A 179 -16.56 11.48 7.64
C SER A 179 -15.06 11.13 7.68
N ASP A 180 -14.44 10.93 6.53
CA ASP A 180 -12.99 10.75 6.44
C ASP A 180 -12.25 12.04 6.81
N GLY A 181 -12.66 13.19 6.29
CA GLY A 181 -12.13 14.48 6.72
C GLY A 181 -12.23 14.68 8.24
N ALA A 182 -13.35 14.30 8.85
CA ALA A 182 -13.54 14.33 10.30
C ALA A 182 -12.61 13.32 11.03
N SER A 183 -12.33 12.15 10.44
CA SER A 183 -11.40 11.17 10.99
C SER A 183 -9.98 11.72 11.09
N TYR A 184 -9.51 12.43 10.06
CA TYR A 184 -8.22 13.12 10.09
C TYR A 184 -8.18 14.24 11.12
N LEU A 185 -9.28 15.00 11.28
CA LEU A 185 -9.37 16.01 12.34
C LEU A 185 -9.30 15.37 13.73
N ALA A 186 -10.01 14.27 13.95
CA ALA A 186 -9.95 13.50 15.19
C ALA A 186 -8.55 12.94 15.46
N SER A 187 -7.87 12.44 14.41
CA SER A 187 -6.48 11.98 14.47
C SER A 187 -5.54 13.12 14.89
N ALA A 188 -5.60 14.28 14.23
CA ALA A 188 -4.80 15.45 14.56
C ALA A 188 -5.00 15.89 16.02
N LEU A 189 -6.25 15.95 16.48
CA LEU A 189 -6.58 16.29 17.87
C LEU A 189 -6.03 15.25 18.86
N THR A 190 -6.14 13.98 18.55
CA THR A 190 -5.62 12.88 19.39
C THR A 190 -4.09 12.97 19.52
N ILE A 191 -3.38 13.23 18.42
CA ILE A 191 -1.92 13.45 18.44
C ILE A 191 -1.60 14.73 19.22
N MET A 192 -2.34 15.81 19.00
CA MET A 192 -2.10 17.09 19.64
C MET A 192 -2.26 17.03 21.16
N LEU A 193 -3.23 16.28 21.65
CA LEU A 193 -3.55 16.16 23.07
C LEU A 193 -2.78 15.05 23.78
N GLY A 194 -2.46 13.97 23.07
CA GLY A 194 -1.93 12.75 23.67
C GLY A 194 -0.42 12.54 23.52
N THR A 195 0.26 13.33 22.65
CA THR A 195 1.70 13.18 22.44
C THR A 195 2.47 14.40 22.98
N PRO A 196 3.60 14.21 23.67
CA PRO A 196 4.40 15.32 24.15
C PRO A 196 4.98 16.11 22.96
N ARG A 197 5.22 17.41 23.16
CA ARG A 197 6.04 18.18 22.24
C ARG A 197 7.43 17.55 22.26
N SER A 198 7.96 17.12 21.12
CA SER A 198 9.35 16.70 21.02
C SER A 198 10.22 17.84 21.56
N ALA A 199 11.02 17.57 22.56
CA ALA A 199 12.09 18.48 22.93
C ALA A 199 13.06 18.44 21.73
N SER A 200 12.96 19.42 20.85
CA SER A 200 13.95 19.68 19.80
C SER A 200 15.30 19.87 20.49
N GLY A 201 16.13 18.84 20.55
CA GLY A 201 17.43 18.91 21.22
C GLY A 201 17.92 17.63 21.89
N ARG A 202 17.18 16.53 21.86
CA ARG A 202 17.82 15.24 22.12
C ARG A 202 18.63 14.90 20.88
N GLU A 203 19.93 15.15 20.97
CA GLU A 203 20.92 14.50 20.12
C GLU A 203 20.52 13.03 20.00
N SER A 204 20.22 12.59 18.79
CA SER A 204 19.93 11.21 18.49
C SER A 204 21.18 10.37 18.72
N ASN A 205 21.43 10.01 19.99
CA ASN A 205 22.42 9.00 20.38
C ASN A 205 21.81 7.59 20.32
N ALA A 206 20.83 7.36 19.49
CA ALA A 206 20.47 6.02 19.10
C ALA A 206 21.24 5.74 17.80
N SER A 207 22.38 5.07 17.92
CA SER A 207 23.02 4.31 16.87
C SER A 207 22.01 3.30 16.33
N PHE A 208 21.14 3.80 15.43
CA PHE A 208 20.34 2.96 14.57
C PHE A 208 21.29 2.34 13.56
N GLU A 209 21.24 1.02 13.38
CA GLU A 209 22.14 0.29 12.50
C GLU A 209 22.33 0.99 11.14
N PRO A 210 23.59 1.05 10.61
CA PRO A 210 23.94 1.83 9.43
C PRO A 210 23.40 1.18 8.15
N GLY A 211 22.17 1.50 7.80
CA GLY A 211 21.55 1.04 6.57
C GLY A 211 20.76 2.12 5.84
N VAL A 212 20.39 3.20 6.55
CA VAL A 212 19.61 4.31 5.98
C VAL A 212 20.34 5.64 6.15
N ASP A 213 21.13 5.81 7.22
CA ASP A 213 21.79 7.09 7.56
C ASP A 213 23.04 7.37 6.70
N GLU A 214 23.75 6.35 6.21
CA GLU A 214 24.82 6.56 5.23
C GLU A 214 24.31 7.06 3.88
N LEU A 215 23.02 6.93 3.59
CA LEU A 215 22.41 7.52 2.39
C LEU A 215 22.09 9.02 2.57
N GLY A 216 21.83 9.48 3.78
CA GLY A 216 21.44 10.87 4.05
C GLY A 216 22.59 11.88 3.93
N ASP A 217 23.74 11.55 4.48
CA ASP A 217 24.88 12.48 4.57
C ASP A 217 25.78 12.51 3.33
N SER A 218 25.72 11.48 2.48
CA SER A 218 26.49 11.43 1.23
C SER A 218 25.70 11.86 -0.01
N LEU A 219 24.42 12.20 0.14
CA LEU A 219 23.51 12.48 -0.96
C LEU A 219 23.18 13.99 -1.05
N GLY A 220 24.14 14.81 -1.50
CA GLY A 220 23.79 16.00 -2.30
C GLY A 220 22.97 15.55 -3.54
N ASP A 221 22.26 16.47 -4.19
CA ASP A 221 21.27 16.21 -5.27
C ASP A 221 21.72 15.23 -6.39
N ALA A 222 23.01 14.96 -6.54
CA ALA A 222 23.58 13.95 -7.44
C ALA A 222 23.64 12.52 -6.85
N GLY A 223 23.49 12.37 -5.53
CA GLY A 223 23.75 11.08 -4.84
C GLY A 223 22.59 10.08 -4.89
N TRP A 224 21.33 10.54 -4.83
CA TRP A 224 20.19 9.62 -4.86
C TRP A 224 20.00 8.95 -6.23
N LEU A 225 20.21 9.71 -7.32
CA LEU A 225 20.20 9.16 -8.68
C LEU A 225 21.29 8.11 -8.85
N SER A 226 22.48 8.34 -8.30
CA SER A 226 23.59 7.38 -8.34
C SER A 226 23.26 6.12 -7.50
N ALA A 227 22.64 6.27 -6.32
CA ALA A 227 22.21 5.18 -5.47
C ALA A 227 21.11 4.35 -6.15
N MET A 228 20.11 5.00 -6.77
CA MET A 228 19.06 4.33 -7.53
C MET A 228 19.63 3.63 -8.77
N ARG A 229 20.54 4.29 -9.50
CA ARG A 229 21.24 3.67 -10.64
C ARG A 229 22.04 2.45 -10.20
N SER A 230 22.75 2.52 -9.08
CA SER A 230 23.50 1.38 -8.54
C SER A 230 22.57 0.23 -8.10
N GLY A 231 21.46 0.54 -7.42
CA GLY A 231 20.43 -0.45 -7.08
C GLY A 231 19.83 -1.12 -8.32
N MET A 232 19.49 -0.34 -9.35
CA MET A 232 19.00 -0.85 -10.63
C MET A 232 20.03 -1.73 -11.34
N GLN A 233 21.31 -1.37 -11.32
CA GLN A 233 22.39 -2.20 -11.88
C GLN A 233 22.52 -3.55 -11.16
N VAL A 234 22.41 -3.55 -9.82
CA VAL A 234 22.42 -4.79 -9.03
C VAL A 234 21.25 -5.68 -9.41
N VAL A 235 20.04 -5.11 -9.46
CA VAL A 235 18.83 -5.85 -9.86
C VAL A 235 18.95 -6.38 -11.29
N ALA A 236 19.42 -5.57 -12.24
CA ALA A 236 19.57 -5.98 -13.64
C ALA A 236 20.59 -7.12 -13.84
N ARG A 237 21.68 -7.11 -13.04
CA ARG A 237 22.73 -8.15 -13.13
C ARG A 237 22.34 -9.45 -12.45
N GLN A 238 21.49 -9.43 -11.44
CA GLN A 238 21.13 -10.60 -10.66
C GLN A 238 19.78 -11.17 -11.13
N ARG A 239 19.80 -12.32 -11.77
CA ARG A 239 18.63 -12.95 -12.42
C ARG A 239 17.40 -13.01 -11.51
N ILE A 240 17.57 -13.49 -10.27
CA ILE A 240 16.45 -13.62 -9.32
C ILE A 240 15.83 -12.27 -9.03
N LEU A 241 16.63 -11.25 -8.70
CA LEU A 241 16.11 -9.89 -8.39
C LEU A 241 15.41 -9.28 -9.61
N ARG A 242 15.97 -9.46 -10.78
CA ARG A 242 15.38 -8.98 -12.03
C ARG A 242 14.03 -9.65 -12.31
N ASP A 243 13.96 -10.98 -12.17
CA ASP A 243 12.73 -11.74 -12.43
C ASP A 243 11.64 -11.37 -11.42
N LEU A 244 11.99 -11.21 -10.13
CA LEU A 244 11.09 -10.74 -9.10
C LEU A 244 10.56 -9.33 -9.42
N MET A 245 11.45 -8.41 -9.79
CA MET A 245 11.07 -7.02 -10.07
C MET A 245 10.15 -6.91 -11.29
N ILE A 246 10.46 -7.61 -12.38
CA ILE A 246 9.62 -7.60 -13.59
C ILE A 246 8.24 -8.18 -13.30
N SER A 247 8.19 -9.33 -12.62
CA SER A 247 6.91 -9.94 -12.27
C SER A 247 6.07 -9.02 -11.36
N THR A 248 6.69 -8.42 -10.33
CA THR A 248 6.01 -7.50 -9.42
C THR A 248 5.52 -6.26 -10.16
N ALA A 249 6.33 -5.69 -11.07
CA ALA A 249 5.96 -4.55 -11.88
C ALA A 249 4.73 -4.83 -12.77
N ILE A 250 4.73 -5.97 -13.47
CA ILE A 250 3.60 -6.38 -14.32
C ILE A 250 2.34 -6.62 -13.48
N PHE A 251 2.48 -7.29 -12.34
CA PHE A 251 1.34 -7.57 -11.45
C PHE A 251 0.77 -6.29 -10.83
N ASN A 252 1.63 -5.36 -10.39
CA ASN A 252 1.21 -4.07 -9.83
C ASN A 252 0.56 -3.18 -10.90
N LEU A 253 1.06 -3.20 -12.13
CA LEU A 253 0.41 -2.53 -13.25
C LEU A 253 -1.02 -3.05 -13.46
N ALA A 254 -1.19 -4.38 -13.54
CA ALA A 254 -2.49 -5.04 -13.68
C ALA A 254 -3.42 -4.73 -12.50
N SER A 255 -2.91 -4.81 -11.28
CA SER A 255 -3.66 -4.49 -10.06
C SER A 255 -4.07 -3.03 -10.01
N GLY A 256 -3.19 -2.11 -10.43
CA GLY A 256 -3.48 -0.68 -10.54
C GLY A 256 -4.59 -0.40 -11.55
N MET A 257 -4.61 -1.10 -12.69
CA MET A 257 -5.69 -1.01 -13.67
C MET A 257 -7.04 -1.40 -13.04
N VAL A 258 -7.11 -2.53 -12.37
CA VAL A 258 -8.33 -3.01 -11.72
C VAL A 258 -8.75 -2.09 -10.59
N LEU A 259 -7.82 -1.72 -9.69
CA LEU A 259 -8.14 -0.90 -8.52
C LEU A 259 -8.70 0.48 -8.92
N ALA A 260 -8.15 1.09 -9.97
CA ALA A 260 -8.64 2.36 -10.46
C ALA A 260 -10.09 2.28 -10.99
N GLN A 261 -10.43 1.22 -11.72
CA GLN A 261 -11.71 1.15 -12.44
C GLN A 261 -12.78 0.33 -11.74
N VAL A 262 -12.45 -0.40 -10.68
CA VAL A 262 -13.36 -1.40 -10.10
C VAL A 262 -14.64 -0.80 -9.53
N VAL A 263 -14.60 0.43 -8.99
CA VAL A 263 -15.82 1.12 -8.51
C VAL A 263 -16.72 1.45 -9.68
N LEU A 264 -16.18 2.04 -10.75
CA LEU A 264 -16.93 2.37 -11.96
C LEU A 264 -17.47 1.10 -12.65
N PHE A 265 -16.65 0.06 -12.78
CA PHE A 265 -17.03 -1.23 -13.32
C PHE A 265 -18.18 -1.87 -12.52
N SER A 266 -18.08 -1.86 -11.20
CA SER A 266 -19.10 -2.44 -10.32
C SER A 266 -20.43 -1.70 -10.39
N THR A 267 -20.39 -0.36 -10.46
CA THR A 267 -21.62 0.46 -10.50
C THR A 267 -22.24 0.49 -11.90
N ARG A 268 -21.44 0.60 -12.97
CA ARG A 268 -21.94 0.78 -14.35
C ARG A 268 -22.20 -0.54 -15.08
N ASP A 269 -21.24 -1.49 -15.01
CA ASP A 269 -21.33 -2.75 -15.76
C ASP A 269 -22.07 -3.84 -14.98
N LEU A 270 -21.91 -3.88 -13.63
CA LEU A 270 -22.55 -4.87 -12.77
C LEU A 270 -23.83 -4.36 -12.08
N GLY A 271 -24.12 -3.06 -12.14
CA GLY A 271 -25.31 -2.45 -11.54
C GLY A 271 -25.32 -2.46 -10.01
N LEU A 272 -24.16 -2.59 -9.35
CA LEU A 272 -24.06 -2.71 -7.90
C LEU A 272 -24.24 -1.35 -7.22
N GLY A 273 -24.99 -1.35 -6.12
CA GLY A 273 -25.02 -0.23 -5.19
C GLY A 273 -23.73 -0.14 -4.33
N ALA A 274 -23.50 1.02 -3.72
CA ALA A 274 -22.31 1.24 -2.89
C ALA A 274 -22.22 0.29 -1.69
N ALA A 275 -23.36 -0.02 -1.06
CA ALA A 275 -23.43 -0.96 0.07
C ALA A 275 -23.06 -2.39 -0.35
N GLU A 276 -23.56 -2.85 -1.50
CA GLU A 276 -23.25 -4.16 -2.05
C GLU A 276 -21.78 -4.27 -2.43
N PHE A 277 -21.23 -3.23 -3.07
CA PHE A 277 -19.81 -3.14 -3.41
C PHE A 277 -18.94 -3.21 -2.16
N GLY A 278 -19.27 -2.40 -1.14
CA GLY A 278 -18.54 -2.38 0.13
C GLY A 278 -18.58 -3.72 0.85
N LEU A 279 -19.72 -4.41 0.83
CA LEU A 279 -19.87 -5.74 1.42
C LEU A 279 -19.01 -6.79 0.69
N ILE A 280 -19.02 -6.79 -0.65
CA ILE A 280 -18.19 -7.68 -1.48
C ILE A 280 -16.71 -7.46 -1.19
N TYR A 281 -16.29 -6.20 -1.07
CA TYR A 281 -14.90 -5.85 -0.78
C TYR A 281 -14.49 -6.24 0.64
N GLY A 282 -15.35 -6.01 1.63
CA GLY A 282 -15.10 -6.40 3.01
C GLY A 282 -14.99 -7.92 3.18
N ILE A 283 -15.95 -8.67 2.66
CA ILE A 283 -15.91 -10.14 2.69
C ILE A 283 -14.69 -10.65 1.91
N GLY A 284 -14.40 -10.08 0.74
CA GLY A 284 -13.24 -10.46 -0.06
C GLY A 284 -11.92 -10.30 0.71
N ASN A 285 -11.79 -9.25 1.53
CA ASN A 285 -10.59 -9.00 2.30
C ASN A 285 -10.35 -10.02 3.45
N VAL A 286 -11.33 -10.84 3.82
CA VAL A 286 -11.12 -11.99 4.73
C VAL A 286 -10.06 -12.95 4.17
N GLY A 287 -9.95 -13.04 2.84
CA GLY A 287 -8.88 -13.79 2.16
C GLY A 287 -7.48 -13.37 2.61
N PHE A 288 -7.25 -12.08 2.87
CA PHE A 288 -5.95 -11.58 3.33
C PHE A 288 -5.55 -12.18 4.69
N VAL A 289 -6.47 -12.24 5.62
CA VAL A 289 -6.24 -12.87 6.94
C VAL A 289 -5.92 -14.35 6.78
N ALA A 290 -6.68 -15.05 5.94
CA ALA A 290 -6.42 -16.46 5.65
C ALA A 290 -5.03 -16.66 5.02
N GLY A 291 -4.64 -15.82 4.06
CA GLY A 291 -3.31 -15.84 3.44
C GLY A 291 -2.18 -15.62 4.44
N ALA A 292 -2.34 -14.63 5.33
CA ALA A 292 -1.37 -14.34 6.37
C ALA A 292 -1.18 -15.49 7.37
N LEU A 293 -2.25 -16.19 7.72
CA LEU A 293 -2.19 -17.38 8.59
C LEU A 293 -1.56 -18.60 7.91
N LEU A 294 -1.73 -18.72 6.61
CA LEU A 294 -1.26 -19.89 5.83
C LEU A 294 0.18 -19.75 5.34
N VAL A 295 0.68 -18.52 5.12
CA VAL A 295 1.97 -18.28 4.46
C VAL A 295 3.12 -19.05 5.09
N GLY A 296 3.28 -19.02 6.40
CA GLY A 296 4.37 -19.71 7.09
C GLY A 296 4.30 -21.26 7.01
N ARG A 297 3.09 -21.84 6.96
CA ARG A 297 2.93 -23.28 6.76
C ARG A 297 3.23 -23.69 5.32
N LEU A 298 2.75 -22.92 4.36
CA LEU A 298 2.94 -23.20 2.94
C LEU A 298 4.40 -22.98 2.51
N GLU A 299 5.06 -21.95 3.03
CA GLU A 299 6.48 -21.68 2.73
C GLU A 299 7.37 -22.82 3.23
N ARG A 300 7.11 -23.37 4.42
CA ARG A 300 7.84 -24.54 4.93
C ARG A 300 7.62 -25.81 4.10
N ARG A 301 6.44 -25.98 3.49
CA ARG A 301 6.11 -27.17 2.70
C ARG A 301 6.57 -27.08 1.25
N LEU A 302 6.36 -25.96 0.61
CA LEU A 302 6.58 -25.78 -0.83
C LEU A 302 7.95 -25.14 -1.13
N GLY A 303 8.49 -24.37 -0.17
CA GLY A 303 9.61 -23.47 -0.39
C GLY A 303 9.17 -22.13 -0.99
N ALA A 304 10.00 -21.09 -0.81
CA ALA A 304 9.65 -19.71 -1.17
C ALA A 304 9.37 -19.52 -2.67
N GLY A 305 10.16 -20.16 -3.55
CA GLY A 305 9.98 -20.01 -5.00
C GLY A 305 8.70 -20.64 -5.52
N ALA A 306 8.38 -21.86 -5.08
CA ALA A 306 7.15 -22.54 -5.47
C ALA A 306 5.91 -21.85 -4.90
N LEU A 307 6.00 -21.33 -3.65
CA LEU A 307 4.92 -20.55 -3.04
C LEU A 307 4.69 -19.26 -3.79
N LEU A 308 5.75 -18.56 -4.21
CA LEU A 308 5.65 -17.34 -5.02
C LEU A 308 4.94 -17.61 -6.35
N LEU A 309 5.28 -18.71 -7.03
CA LEU A 309 4.62 -19.11 -8.27
C LEU A 309 3.13 -19.42 -8.03
N ALA A 310 2.81 -20.20 -7.00
CA ALA A 310 1.43 -20.52 -6.64
C ALA A 310 0.61 -19.25 -6.29
N ALA A 311 1.20 -18.32 -5.53
CA ALA A 311 0.58 -17.06 -5.18
C ALA A 311 0.36 -16.17 -6.43
N SER A 312 1.34 -16.07 -7.33
CA SER A 312 1.19 -15.34 -8.59
C SER A 312 0.07 -15.96 -9.46
N THR A 313 -0.02 -17.29 -9.50
CA THR A 313 -1.12 -17.99 -10.20
C THR A 313 -2.47 -17.66 -9.59
N LEU A 314 -2.58 -17.68 -8.25
CA LEU A 314 -3.82 -17.27 -7.55
C LEU A 314 -4.17 -15.80 -7.86
N GLY A 315 -3.18 -14.90 -7.92
CA GLY A 315 -3.38 -13.51 -8.30
C GLY A 315 -3.90 -13.37 -9.74
N ALA A 316 -3.33 -14.13 -10.68
CA ALA A 316 -3.82 -14.15 -12.08
C ALA A 316 -5.25 -14.71 -12.19
N VAL A 317 -5.56 -15.79 -11.45
CA VAL A 317 -6.92 -16.33 -11.35
C VAL A 317 -7.88 -15.30 -10.77
N ALA A 318 -7.47 -14.57 -9.73
CA ALA A 318 -8.28 -13.51 -9.13
C ALA A 318 -8.64 -12.40 -10.14
N LEU A 319 -7.66 -11.91 -10.89
CA LEU A 319 -7.89 -10.92 -11.96
C LEU A 319 -8.79 -11.51 -13.07
N GLY A 320 -8.59 -12.79 -13.41
CA GLY A 320 -9.45 -13.50 -14.37
C GLY A 320 -10.91 -13.61 -13.92
N LEU A 321 -11.16 -13.89 -12.63
CA LEU A 321 -12.51 -13.93 -12.06
C LEU A 321 -13.17 -12.55 -12.05
N ILE A 322 -12.40 -11.49 -11.77
CA ILE A 322 -12.92 -10.11 -11.87
C ILE A 322 -13.24 -9.77 -13.33
N GLY A 323 -12.39 -10.15 -14.29
CA GLY A 323 -12.68 -10.00 -15.71
C GLY A 323 -13.93 -10.78 -16.14
N ALA A 324 -14.07 -12.02 -15.69
CA ALA A 324 -15.21 -12.88 -15.97
C ALA A 324 -16.53 -12.36 -15.34
N ALA A 325 -16.46 -11.51 -14.31
CA ALA A 325 -17.64 -10.84 -13.77
C ALA A 325 -18.35 -10.00 -14.85
N GLY A 326 -17.60 -9.27 -15.70
CA GLY A 326 -18.15 -8.53 -16.84
C GLY A 326 -18.59 -9.40 -18.01
N LEU A 327 -18.17 -10.66 -18.04
CA LEU A 327 -18.50 -11.63 -19.09
C LEU A 327 -19.67 -12.59 -18.72
N GLY A 328 -20.37 -12.31 -17.62
CA GLY A 328 -21.56 -13.06 -17.21
C GLY A 328 -21.50 -13.71 -15.83
N LEU A 329 -20.33 -13.76 -15.14
CA LEU A 329 -20.28 -14.25 -13.76
C LEU A 329 -20.81 -13.23 -12.73
N GLY A 330 -21.01 -11.98 -13.12
CA GLY A 330 -21.61 -10.94 -12.29
C GLY A 330 -20.91 -10.77 -10.93
N THR A 331 -21.71 -10.54 -9.90
CA THR A 331 -21.25 -10.32 -8.52
C THR A 331 -20.47 -11.51 -7.95
N ALA A 332 -20.79 -12.73 -8.34
CA ALA A 332 -20.10 -13.94 -7.89
C ALA A 332 -18.63 -13.95 -8.39
N GLY A 333 -18.38 -13.55 -9.62
CA GLY A 333 -17.02 -13.41 -10.17
C GLY A 333 -16.22 -12.33 -9.44
N LEU A 334 -16.83 -11.20 -9.13
CA LEU A 334 -16.19 -10.10 -8.39
C LEU A 334 -15.85 -10.54 -6.96
N LEU A 335 -16.77 -11.17 -6.23
CA LEU A 335 -16.53 -11.65 -4.85
C LEU A 335 -15.44 -12.73 -4.82
N ALA A 336 -15.53 -13.73 -5.69
CA ALA A 336 -14.55 -14.79 -5.78
C ALA A 336 -13.16 -14.24 -6.13
N GLY A 337 -13.09 -13.33 -7.11
CA GLY A 337 -11.85 -12.67 -7.50
C GLY A 337 -11.24 -11.84 -6.37
N ARG A 338 -12.06 -11.10 -5.62
CA ARG A 338 -11.58 -10.35 -4.44
C ARG A 338 -11.05 -11.27 -3.35
N LEU A 339 -11.75 -12.35 -3.03
CA LEU A 339 -11.36 -13.30 -1.99
C LEU A 339 -10.05 -14.01 -2.34
N VAL A 340 -9.93 -14.51 -3.57
CA VAL A 340 -8.71 -15.17 -4.07
C VAL A 340 -7.55 -14.19 -4.18
N GLY A 341 -7.79 -12.97 -4.66
CA GLY A 341 -6.78 -11.93 -4.76
C GLY A 341 -6.24 -11.47 -3.41
N ALA A 342 -7.12 -11.27 -2.44
CA ALA A 342 -6.73 -10.94 -1.08
C ALA A 342 -5.93 -12.09 -0.42
N LEU A 343 -6.32 -13.35 -0.64
CA LEU A 343 -5.57 -14.52 -0.18
C LEU A 343 -4.16 -14.56 -0.79
N SER A 344 -4.03 -14.24 -2.08
CA SER A 344 -2.74 -14.29 -2.77
C SER A 344 -1.74 -13.25 -2.26
N GLY A 345 -2.20 -12.11 -1.78
CA GLY A 345 -1.36 -10.98 -1.37
C GLY A 345 -0.27 -11.35 -0.35
N PRO A 346 -0.58 -11.83 0.85
CA PRO A 346 0.43 -12.27 1.82
C PRO A 346 1.28 -13.43 1.32
N LEU A 347 0.68 -14.37 0.58
CA LEU A 347 1.38 -15.52 0.01
C LEU A 347 2.42 -15.11 -1.04
N PHE A 348 2.23 -13.98 -1.70
CA PHE A 348 3.19 -13.41 -2.64
C PHE A 348 4.23 -12.51 -1.94
N ASN A 349 3.77 -11.57 -1.11
CA ASN A 349 4.63 -10.53 -0.53
C ASN A 349 5.68 -11.09 0.45
N VAL A 350 5.31 -12.04 1.31
CA VAL A 350 6.24 -12.57 2.31
C VAL A 350 7.43 -13.29 1.66
N PRO A 351 7.23 -14.28 0.75
CA PRO A 351 8.35 -14.91 0.05
C PRO A 351 9.14 -13.94 -0.84
N LEU A 352 8.47 -12.96 -1.47
CA LEU A 352 9.12 -11.93 -2.29
C LEU A 352 10.16 -11.15 -1.47
N VAL A 353 9.76 -10.64 -0.31
CA VAL A 353 10.65 -9.88 0.58
C VAL A 353 11.78 -10.75 1.09
N SER A 354 11.49 -11.99 1.51
CA SER A 354 12.48 -12.95 1.99
C SER A 354 13.53 -13.28 0.90
N LEU A 355 13.08 -13.61 -0.29
CA LEU A 355 13.99 -13.91 -1.42
C LEU A 355 14.83 -12.71 -1.82
N ARG A 356 14.23 -11.51 -1.84
CA ARG A 356 14.96 -10.27 -2.12
C ARG A 356 16.06 -10.01 -1.10
N GLN A 357 15.78 -10.17 0.20
CA GLN A 357 16.76 -9.97 1.26
C GLN A 357 17.91 -10.98 1.19
N ILE A 358 17.60 -12.26 0.95
CA ILE A 358 18.59 -13.33 0.85
C ILE A 358 19.45 -13.19 -0.40
N ALA A 359 18.83 -12.78 -1.52
CA ALA A 359 19.54 -12.59 -2.78
C ALA A 359 20.41 -11.33 -2.78
N THR A 360 20.26 -10.41 -1.82
CA THR A 360 20.97 -9.13 -1.79
C THR A 360 22.02 -9.13 -0.69
N ARG A 361 23.25 -8.71 -1.00
CA ARG A 361 24.32 -8.47 -0.02
C ARG A 361 23.86 -7.42 1.01
N ASP A 362 24.33 -7.52 2.23
CA ASP A 362 23.91 -6.67 3.35
C ASP A 362 24.12 -5.17 3.07
N ASP A 363 25.26 -4.81 2.46
CA ASP A 363 25.63 -3.45 2.06
C ASP A 363 24.76 -2.84 0.93
N LEU A 364 24.00 -3.67 0.20
CA LEU A 364 23.16 -3.25 -0.94
C LEU A 364 21.66 -3.37 -0.67
N ARG A 365 21.24 -3.93 0.48
CA ARG A 365 19.82 -4.17 0.80
C ARG A 365 18.98 -2.91 0.73
N GLY A 366 19.48 -1.80 1.26
CA GLY A 366 18.77 -0.51 1.23
C GLY A 366 18.53 -0.01 -0.19
N ARG A 367 19.57 -0.06 -1.05
CA ARG A 367 19.49 0.40 -2.46
C ARG A 367 18.54 -0.47 -3.28
N VAL A 368 18.61 -1.80 -3.12
CA VAL A 368 17.70 -2.73 -3.79
C VAL A 368 16.27 -2.55 -3.30
N ALA A 369 16.04 -2.38 -2.00
CA ALA A 369 14.72 -2.12 -1.45
C ALA A 369 14.12 -0.80 -1.97
N ALA A 370 14.90 0.27 -2.06
CA ALA A 370 14.48 1.54 -2.65
C ALA A 370 14.10 1.39 -4.13
N THR A 371 14.89 0.61 -4.90
CA THR A 371 14.60 0.34 -6.32
C THR A 371 13.28 -0.41 -6.48
N PHE A 372 13.01 -1.44 -5.66
CA PHE A 372 11.73 -2.15 -5.68
C PHE A 372 10.57 -1.24 -5.32
N ARG A 373 10.69 -0.42 -4.26
CA ARG A 373 9.64 0.54 -3.89
C ARG A 373 9.34 1.54 -5.01
N PHE A 374 10.38 2.03 -5.68
CA PHE A 374 10.20 2.96 -6.80
C PHE A 374 9.40 2.32 -7.93
N VAL A 375 9.69 1.07 -8.28
CA VAL A 375 8.96 0.34 -9.31
C VAL A 375 7.53 0.03 -8.84
N ASP A 376 7.36 -0.44 -7.62
CA ASP A 376 6.05 -0.79 -7.06
C ASP A 376 5.11 0.43 -7.01
N TRP A 377 5.59 1.57 -6.55
CA TRP A 377 4.79 2.79 -6.47
C TRP A 377 4.62 3.50 -7.81
N GLY A 378 5.60 3.37 -8.71
CA GLY A 378 5.54 3.97 -10.04
C GLY A 378 4.60 3.25 -11.01
N THR A 379 4.43 1.94 -10.88
CA THR A 379 3.57 1.16 -11.78
C THR A 379 2.08 1.34 -11.51
N ALA A 380 1.67 1.61 -10.27
CA ALA A 380 0.27 1.81 -9.92
C ALA A 380 -0.39 3.01 -10.63
N PRO A 381 0.16 4.24 -10.60
CA PRO A 381 -0.42 5.38 -11.32
C PRO A 381 -0.38 5.17 -12.85
N ILE A 382 0.64 4.49 -13.38
CA ILE A 382 0.70 4.13 -14.81
C ILE A 382 -0.45 3.20 -15.15
N GLY A 383 -0.69 2.15 -14.36
CA GLY A 383 -1.82 1.23 -14.52
C GLY A 383 -3.17 1.96 -14.47
N ALA A 384 -3.33 2.88 -13.52
CA ALA A 384 -4.54 3.68 -13.39
C ALA A 384 -4.81 4.54 -14.65
N LEU A 385 -3.80 5.26 -15.15
CA LEU A 385 -3.92 6.05 -16.39
C LEU A 385 -4.21 5.18 -17.61
N MET A 386 -3.46 4.08 -17.78
CA MET A 386 -3.69 3.13 -18.87
C MET A 386 -5.11 2.58 -18.85
N SER A 387 -5.61 2.21 -17.65
CA SER A 387 -6.98 1.70 -17.50
C SER A 387 -8.02 2.75 -17.86
N GLY A 388 -7.78 4.02 -17.55
CA GLY A 388 -8.64 5.13 -17.93
C GLY A 388 -8.72 5.29 -19.45
N ILE A 389 -7.58 5.31 -20.15
CA ILE A 389 -7.49 5.45 -21.61
C ILE A 389 -8.17 4.24 -22.29
N ILE A 390 -7.83 3.02 -21.87
CA ILE A 390 -8.36 1.78 -22.44
C ILE A 390 -9.86 1.68 -22.15
N GLY A 391 -10.28 1.97 -20.92
CA GLY A 391 -11.67 1.91 -20.51
C GLY A 391 -12.57 2.88 -21.27
N ALA A 392 -12.05 4.08 -21.59
CA ALA A 392 -12.77 5.04 -22.42
C ALA A 392 -12.87 4.60 -23.88
N ALA A 393 -11.86 3.90 -24.40
CA ALA A 393 -11.81 3.48 -25.81
C ALA A 393 -12.59 2.18 -26.08
N VAL A 394 -12.46 1.16 -25.22
CA VAL A 394 -12.95 -0.21 -25.48
C VAL A 394 -13.82 -0.79 -24.36
N GLY A 395 -14.09 -0.01 -23.31
CA GLY A 395 -14.96 -0.40 -22.19
C GLY A 395 -14.25 -1.02 -21.01
N LEU A 396 -14.93 -1.04 -19.86
CA LEU A 396 -14.36 -1.44 -18.56
C LEU A 396 -14.09 -2.95 -18.49
N THR A 397 -14.97 -3.77 -19.05
CA THR A 397 -14.76 -5.23 -19.12
C THR A 397 -13.47 -5.57 -19.84
N ALA A 398 -13.12 -4.85 -20.93
CA ALA A 398 -11.86 -5.06 -21.64
C ALA A 398 -10.65 -4.72 -20.76
N VAL A 399 -10.72 -3.68 -19.92
CA VAL A 399 -9.68 -3.35 -18.96
C VAL A 399 -9.46 -4.50 -17.99
N MET A 400 -10.54 -5.09 -17.45
CA MET A 400 -10.44 -6.21 -16.48
C MET A 400 -9.83 -7.45 -17.14
N VAL A 401 -10.21 -7.76 -18.40
CA VAL A 401 -9.66 -8.90 -19.17
C VAL A 401 -8.17 -8.67 -19.48
N LEU A 402 -7.79 -7.45 -19.88
CA LEU A 402 -6.39 -7.12 -20.13
C LEU A 402 -5.54 -7.24 -18.85
N ALA A 403 -6.06 -6.76 -17.71
CA ALA A 403 -5.40 -6.91 -16.43
C ALA A 403 -5.19 -8.40 -16.06
N ALA A 404 -6.19 -9.24 -16.35
CA ALA A 404 -6.06 -10.70 -16.18
C ALA A 404 -4.96 -11.28 -17.08
N GLY A 405 -4.87 -10.86 -18.33
CA GLY A 405 -3.80 -11.23 -19.25
C GLY A 405 -2.43 -10.86 -18.74
N LEU A 406 -2.26 -9.64 -18.21
CA LEU A 406 -1.01 -9.21 -17.55
C LEU A 406 -0.69 -10.06 -16.31
N GLY A 407 -1.68 -10.44 -15.50
CA GLY A 407 -1.50 -11.37 -14.38
C GLY A 407 -0.96 -12.73 -14.83
N VAL A 408 -1.47 -13.27 -15.94
CA VAL A 408 -0.95 -14.51 -16.54
C VAL A 408 0.49 -14.32 -17.02
N VAL A 409 0.82 -13.21 -17.69
CA VAL A 409 2.18 -12.90 -18.13
C VAL A 409 3.14 -12.83 -16.94
N SER A 410 2.74 -12.17 -15.83
CA SER A 410 3.53 -12.11 -14.59
C SER A 410 3.81 -13.51 -14.04
N THR A 411 2.80 -14.38 -14.03
CA THR A 411 2.92 -15.77 -13.55
C THR A 411 3.84 -16.60 -14.44
N LEU A 412 3.67 -16.52 -15.75
CA LEU A 412 4.52 -17.24 -16.71
C LEU A 412 5.98 -16.79 -16.60
N TRP A 413 6.22 -15.49 -16.35
CA TRP A 413 7.56 -14.95 -16.15
C TRP A 413 8.28 -15.62 -14.96
N ILE A 414 7.60 -15.74 -13.81
CA ILE A 414 8.14 -16.47 -12.65
C ILE A 414 8.33 -17.98 -12.97
N GLY A 415 7.38 -18.56 -13.67
CA GLY A 415 7.38 -19.99 -13.99
C GLY A 415 8.55 -20.45 -14.87
N VAL A 416 8.97 -19.58 -15.78
CA VAL A 416 10.12 -19.85 -16.68
C VAL A 416 11.46 -19.52 -16.00
N GLY A 417 11.45 -18.58 -15.02
CA GLY A 417 12.65 -18.12 -14.33
C GLY A 417 13.24 -19.10 -13.30
N PRO A 418 14.50 -18.89 -12.91
CA PRO A 418 15.17 -19.68 -11.86
C PRO A 418 14.52 -19.46 -10.47
N THR A 419 13.74 -18.44 -10.31
CA THR A 419 13.05 -18.06 -9.05
C THR A 419 12.15 -19.20 -8.55
N ARG A 420 11.53 -19.97 -9.43
CA ARG A 420 10.69 -21.14 -9.11
C ARG A 420 11.38 -22.17 -8.23
N GLN A 421 12.70 -22.36 -8.41
CA GLN A 421 13.49 -23.39 -7.72
C GLN A 421 14.18 -22.85 -6.45
N ALA A 422 14.03 -21.56 -6.15
CA ALA A 422 14.65 -20.95 -5.00
C ALA A 422 14.05 -21.53 -3.69
N ARG A 423 14.90 -22.13 -2.87
CA ARG A 423 14.57 -22.59 -1.51
C ARG A 423 15.32 -21.73 -0.51
N VAL A 424 14.61 -21.21 0.47
CA VAL A 424 15.22 -20.61 1.66
C VAL A 424 15.68 -21.77 2.54
N SER A 425 16.97 -22.06 2.55
CA SER A 425 17.54 -22.99 3.52
C SER A 425 17.44 -22.31 4.88
N GLN A 426 16.66 -22.87 5.82
CA GLN A 426 16.77 -22.46 7.21
C GLN A 426 18.19 -22.76 7.68
N PRO A 427 18.93 -21.81 8.27
CA PRO A 427 20.17 -22.15 8.93
C PRO A 427 19.84 -23.06 10.11
N ASP A 428 20.56 -24.16 10.23
CA ASP A 428 20.64 -24.88 11.49
C ASP A 428 21.04 -23.89 12.57
N LEU A 429 20.26 -23.82 13.65
CA LEU A 429 20.45 -22.88 14.76
C LEU A 429 21.79 -23.07 15.49
N ALA A 430 22.67 -23.94 15.01
CA ALA A 430 23.95 -24.33 15.61
C ALA A 430 25.20 -23.76 14.93
N ASP A 431 25.11 -23.12 13.74
CA ASP A 431 26.33 -22.66 13.06
C ASP A 431 26.21 -21.24 12.50
N LYS A 432 27.33 -20.48 12.65
CA LYS A 432 27.46 -19.05 12.39
C LYS A 432 27.33 -18.63 10.92
N PRO A 433 27.21 -17.35 10.58
CA PRO A 433 26.35 -16.82 9.53
C PRO A 433 27.04 -16.77 8.15
N GLU A 434 26.91 -17.80 7.35
CA GLU A 434 26.94 -17.65 5.90
C GLU A 434 25.66 -18.21 5.29
N ARG A 435 24.65 -17.37 5.17
CA ARG A 435 23.40 -17.69 4.47
C ARG A 435 23.69 -17.86 2.97
N ARG A 436 23.90 -19.07 2.52
CA ARG A 436 24.07 -19.38 1.10
C ARG A 436 22.71 -19.77 0.49
N VAL A 437 22.26 -19.02 -0.51
CA VAL A 437 21.23 -19.48 -1.46
C VAL A 437 21.89 -20.56 -2.32
N ARG A 438 21.41 -21.79 -2.24
CA ARG A 438 21.81 -22.83 -3.21
C ARG A 438 21.13 -22.51 -4.54
N LEU A 439 21.88 -21.93 -5.44
CA LEU A 439 21.51 -21.79 -6.84
C LEU A 439 21.77 -23.15 -7.53
N PRO A 440 20.93 -23.59 -8.47
CA PRO A 440 21.26 -24.71 -9.33
C PRO A 440 22.55 -24.36 -10.09
N LEU A 441 23.53 -25.22 -10.00
CA LEU A 441 24.82 -25.11 -10.70
C LEU A 441 24.53 -24.94 -12.20
N SER A 442 25.09 -23.90 -12.82
CA SER A 442 25.12 -23.76 -14.26
C SER A 442 25.77 -25.03 -14.87
N PRO A 443 25.26 -25.59 -15.97
CA PRO A 443 25.95 -26.69 -16.66
C PRO A 443 27.34 -26.20 -17.07
N LYS A 444 28.35 -26.99 -16.75
CA LYS A 444 29.73 -26.76 -17.21
C LYS A 444 29.73 -26.68 -18.73
N PRO A 445 30.42 -25.72 -19.34
CA PRO A 445 30.66 -25.76 -20.78
C PRO A 445 31.49 -27.00 -21.11
N SER A 446 30.99 -27.81 -22.04
CA SER A 446 31.68 -28.88 -22.70
C SER A 446 32.79 -28.37 -23.60
#